data_3c61eb0982cd75d512e9c47eafb46ddf
#
_entry.id   3c61eb0982cd75d512e9c47eafb46ddf
#
_cell.length_a   1.000
_cell.length_b   1.000
_cell.length_c   1.000
_cell.angle_alpha   90.00
_cell.angle_beta   90.00
_cell.angle_gamma   90.00
#
_symmetry.space_group_name_H-M   'P 1'
#
loop_
_entity.id
_entity.type
_entity.pdbx_description
1 polymer ?
#
loop_
_entity_poly.entity_id
_entity_poly.type
_entity_poly.pdbx_seq_one_letter_code
_entity_poly.pdbx_strand_id
1 'polypeptide(L)'
;LDIDMLIPFTGKSYVGFKEALAFKESQGNYASVNTLGYMGKYQFGKNTLAFYGQYNTECFMQDPALQEKIFYHNTARNKWILRRDIKRFVGLEINGIVISESGMLAAAHLAGAGNVKKYLRSLGDHNFSDSYNTSIEDYLRRFSGYDLKEVESRQRVLFS
;
A
#
# COMPACT_ATOMS: atom_id res chain seq x y z
N LEU A 1 2.86 25.93 3.46
CA LEU A 1 3.77 24.88 3.03
C LEU A 1 2.95 23.72 2.46
N ASP A 2 3.19 23.46 1.18
CA ASP A 2 2.59 22.31 0.52
C ASP A 2 3.18 21.05 1.15
N ILE A 3 2.33 20.17 1.68
CA ILE A 3 2.75 18.94 2.35
C ILE A 3 3.54 18.03 1.38
N ASP A 4 3.26 18.13 0.08
CA ASP A 4 3.96 17.37 -0.94
C ASP A 4 5.43 17.79 -1.08
N MET A 5 5.79 19.00 -0.64
CA MET A 5 7.18 19.47 -0.60
C MET A 5 7.97 18.91 0.59
N LEU A 6 7.29 18.30 1.57
CA LEU A 6 7.93 17.72 2.75
C LEU A 6 8.25 16.24 2.59
N ILE A 7 7.80 15.61 1.50
CA ILE A 7 8.07 14.19 1.26
C ILE A 7 9.54 14.02 0.87
N PRO A 8 10.32 13.24 1.61
CA PRO A 8 11.71 12.99 1.24
C PRO A 8 11.79 12.35 -0.15
N PHE A 9 12.62 12.90 -1.03
CA PHE A 9 12.85 12.28 -2.33
C PHE A 9 13.87 11.15 -2.16
N THR A 10 13.38 9.90 -2.18
CA THR A 10 14.18 8.68 -2.00
C THR A 10 14.26 7.86 -3.29
N GLY A 11 13.99 8.49 -4.44
CA GLY A 11 14.03 7.85 -5.75
C GLY A 11 12.71 7.22 -6.15
N LYS A 12 12.73 6.45 -7.25
CA LYS A 12 11.54 5.87 -7.89
C LYS A 12 11.50 4.33 -7.81
N SER A 13 12.39 3.71 -7.01
CA SER A 13 12.38 2.27 -6.73
C SER A 13 11.49 1.92 -5.54
N TYR A 14 11.58 0.68 -5.06
CA TYR A 14 10.84 0.22 -3.88
C TYR A 14 11.07 1.09 -2.65
N VAL A 15 12.32 1.52 -2.38
CA VAL A 15 12.61 2.39 -1.24
C VAL A 15 11.84 3.70 -1.36
N GLY A 16 11.86 4.34 -2.51
CA GLY A 16 11.10 5.57 -2.75
C GLY A 16 9.60 5.35 -2.57
N PHE A 17 9.08 4.26 -3.11
CA PHE A 17 7.66 3.88 -2.99
C PHE A 17 7.24 3.72 -1.52
N LYS A 18 7.96 2.88 -0.77
CA LYS A 18 7.57 2.60 0.61
C LYS A 18 7.68 3.82 1.52
N GLU A 19 8.71 4.65 1.33
CA GLU A 19 8.90 5.85 2.15
C GLU A 19 7.84 6.91 1.84
N ALA A 20 7.47 7.09 0.57
CA ALA A 20 6.39 8.00 0.18
C ALA A 20 5.04 7.54 0.76
N LEU A 21 4.76 6.23 0.69
CA LEU A 21 3.54 5.67 1.27
C LEU A 21 3.53 5.81 2.79
N ALA A 22 4.64 5.49 3.46
CA ALA A 22 4.78 5.65 4.91
C ALA A 22 4.60 7.11 5.34
N PHE A 23 5.12 8.04 4.58
CA PHE A 23 4.96 9.46 4.89
C PHE A 23 3.48 9.87 4.86
N LYS A 24 2.73 9.41 3.85
CA LYS A 24 1.29 9.64 3.76
C LYS A 24 0.53 9.00 4.92
N GLU A 25 0.91 7.81 5.34
CA GLU A 25 0.20 7.04 6.37
C GLU A 25 0.49 7.56 7.79
N SER A 26 1.75 7.83 8.13
CA SER A 26 2.18 8.12 9.49
C SER A 26 3.29 9.15 9.60
N GLN A 27 3.65 9.83 8.51
CA GLN A 27 4.87 10.65 8.42
C GLN A 27 6.14 9.84 8.73
N GLY A 28 6.12 8.54 8.46
CA GLY A 28 7.24 7.63 8.68
C GLY A 28 7.44 7.17 10.12
N ASN A 29 6.45 7.36 10.99
CA ASN A 29 6.57 7.06 12.41
C ASN A 29 6.18 5.61 12.74
N TYR A 30 7.16 4.80 13.16
CA TYR A 30 6.93 3.40 13.54
C TYR A 30 6.00 3.23 14.74
N ALA A 31 5.88 4.23 15.61
CA ALA A 31 5.07 4.18 16.83
C ALA A 31 3.69 4.81 16.69
N SER A 32 3.27 5.15 15.48
CA SER A 32 2.00 5.82 15.23
C SER A 32 0.81 4.85 15.34
N VAL A 33 -0.24 5.28 16.05
CA VAL A 33 -1.55 4.60 16.08
C VAL A 33 -2.62 5.64 15.81
N ASN A 34 -3.47 5.40 14.81
CA ASN A 34 -4.55 6.33 14.51
C ASN A 34 -5.80 6.06 15.36
N THR A 35 -6.84 6.90 15.21
CA THR A 35 -8.08 6.81 15.97
C THR A 35 -8.87 5.52 15.74
N LEU A 36 -8.60 4.79 14.65
CA LEU A 36 -9.25 3.53 14.30
C LEU A 36 -8.41 2.30 14.66
N GLY A 37 -7.25 2.51 15.31
CA GLY A 37 -6.38 1.41 15.73
C GLY A 37 -5.42 0.89 14.66
N TYR A 38 -5.29 1.58 13.51
CA TYR A 38 -4.25 1.25 12.54
C TYR A 38 -2.90 1.65 13.11
N MET A 39 -1.89 0.81 12.95
CA MET A 39 -0.65 0.93 13.72
C MET A 39 0.61 0.86 12.87
N GLY A 40 1.65 1.56 13.36
CA GLY A 40 2.99 1.54 12.84
C GLY A 40 3.22 2.51 11.69
N LYS A 41 4.43 2.42 11.14
CA LYS A 41 4.89 3.28 10.04
C LYS A 41 3.96 3.23 8.83
N TYR A 42 3.40 2.06 8.53
CA TYR A 42 2.57 1.82 7.35
C TYR A 42 1.07 1.74 7.67
N GLN A 43 0.68 1.92 8.93
CA GLN A 43 -0.71 1.92 9.39
C GLN A 43 -1.44 0.62 9.04
N PHE A 44 -0.97 -0.51 9.57
CA PHE A 44 -1.62 -1.80 9.39
C PHE A 44 -2.82 -1.97 10.31
N GLY A 45 -3.91 -2.51 9.77
CA GLY A 45 -5.03 -2.98 10.57
C GLY A 45 -4.77 -4.34 11.20
N LYS A 46 -5.51 -4.66 12.25
CA LYS A 46 -5.37 -5.95 12.98
C LYS A 46 -5.56 -7.17 12.07
N ASN A 47 -6.52 -7.10 11.14
CA ASN A 47 -6.83 -8.23 10.26
C ASN A 47 -5.67 -8.54 9.31
N THR A 48 -5.01 -7.50 8.80
CA THR A 48 -3.82 -7.68 7.94
C THR A 48 -2.67 -8.27 8.75
N LEU A 49 -2.43 -7.74 9.95
CA LEU A 49 -1.36 -8.26 10.83
C LEU A 49 -1.60 -9.70 11.25
N ALA A 50 -2.85 -10.08 11.53
CA ALA A 50 -3.22 -11.44 11.92
C ALA A 50 -2.86 -12.47 10.83
N PHE A 51 -2.83 -12.05 9.56
CA PHE A 51 -2.41 -12.92 8.48
C PHE A 51 -0.93 -13.33 8.58
N TYR A 52 -0.09 -12.45 9.14
CA TYR A 52 1.36 -12.68 9.27
C TYR A 52 1.78 -13.21 10.64
N GLY A 53 0.88 -13.22 11.62
CA GLY A 53 1.15 -13.73 12.95
C GLY A 53 0.31 -13.03 14.02
N GLN A 54 0.49 -13.45 15.26
CA GLN A 54 -0.13 -12.80 16.42
C GLN A 54 0.90 -11.90 17.07
N TYR A 55 0.67 -10.60 17.03
CA TYR A 55 1.58 -9.61 17.57
C TYR A 55 0.91 -8.79 18.65
N ASN A 56 1.61 -8.60 19.77
CA ASN A 56 1.28 -7.57 20.72
C ASN A 56 1.52 -6.20 20.06
N THR A 57 0.55 -5.30 20.15
CA THR A 57 0.61 -3.99 19.51
C THR A 57 1.86 -3.20 19.91
N GLU A 58 2.17 -3.21 21.20
CA GLU A 58 3.32 -2.48 21.74
C GLU A 58 4.64 -3.07 21.21
N CYS A 59 4.79 -4.38 21.23
CA CYS A 59 5.96 -5.05 20.67
C CYS A 59 6.11 -4.80 19.19
N PHE A 60 5.01 -4.83 18.43
CA PHE A 60 5.02 -4.54 17.00
C PHE A 60 5.51 -3.12 16.71
N MET A 61 5.03 -2.12 17.47
CA MET A 61 5.44 -0.73 17.29
C MET A 61 6.90 -0.46 17.69
N GLN A 62 7.48 -1.32 18.50
CA GLN A 62 8.89 -1.22 18.91
C GLN A 62 9.83 -2.05 18.02
N ASP A 63 9.30 -2.67 16.97
CA ASP A 63 10.08 -3.54 16.07
C ASP A 63 10.05 -3.02 14.63
N PRO A 64 10.88 -2.03 14.28
CA PRO A 64 10.94 -1.49 12.92
C PRO A 64 11.25 -2.54 11.85
N ALA A 65 12.17 -3.46 12.14
CA ALA A 65 12.54 -4.51 11.17
C ALA A 65 11.34 -5.40 10.82
N LEU A 66 10.52 -5.75 11.80
CA LEU A 66 9.30 -6.53 11.59
C LEU A 66 8.28 -5.76 10.74
N GLN A 67 8.10 -4.47 11.02
CA GLN A 67 7.18 -3.62 10.24
C GLN A 67 7.61 -3.54 8.77
N GLU A 68 8.91 -3.35 8.51
CA GLU A 68 9.44 -3.32 7.15
C GLU A 68 9.27 -4.68 6.44
N LYS A 69 9.51 -5.77 7.15
CA LYS A 69 9.36 -7.12 6.63
C LYS A 69 7.90 -7.42 6.25
N ILE A 70 6.95 -7.09 7.12
CA ILE A 70 5.53 -7.30 6.87
C ILE A 70 5.08 -6.45 5.67
N PHE A 71 5.52 -5.19 5.59
CA PHE A 71 5.17 -4.34 4.46
C PHE A 71 5.66 -4.93 3.13
N TYR A 72 6.91 -5.38 3.06
CA TYR A 72 7.45 -6.00 1.85
C TYR A 72 6.62 -7.22 1.44
N HIS A 73 6.37 -8.11 2.38
CA HIS A 73 5.65 -9.35 2.09
C HIS A 73 4.17 -9.13 1.75
N ASN A 74 3.54 -8.14 2.40
CA ASN A 74 2.16 -7.79 2.06
C ASN A 74 2.08 -7.19 0.65
N THR A 75 3.04 -6.36 0.27
CA THR A 75 3.15 -5.83 -1.10
C THR A 75 3.38 -6.95 -2.11
N ALA A 76 4.28 -7.89 -1.81
CA ALA A 76 4.54 -9.06 -2.66
C ALA A 76 3.29 -9.93 -2.85
N ARG A 77 2.53 -10.13 -1.78
CA ARG A 77 1.26 -10.88 -1.84
C ARG A 77 0.21 -10.14 -2.67
N ASN A 78 0.05 -8.87 -2.46
CA ASN A 78 -0.87 -8.05 -3.26
C ASN A 78 -0.49 -8.07 -4.75
N LYS A 79 0.80 -8.03 -5.05
CA LYS A 79 1.31 -8.14 -6.42
C LYS A 79 0.91 -9.49 -7.05
N TRP A 80 0.97 -10.58 -6.29
CA TRP A 80 0.52 -11.88 -6.76
C TRP A 80 -0.99 -11.93 -6.95
N ILE A 81 -1.78 -11.44 -5.99
CA ILE A 81 -3.24 -11.41 -6.09
C ILE A 81 -3.68 -10.60 -7.32
N LEU A 82 -3.02 -9.48 -7.58
CA LEU A 82 -3.34 -8.57 -8.66
C LEU A 82 -2.60 -8.87 -9.98
N ARG A 83 -1.83 -9.96 -10.07
CA ARG A 83 -0.94 -10.21 -11.22
C ARG A 83 -1.64 -10.16 -12.58
N ARG A 84 -2.86 -10.67 -12.67
CA ARG A 84 -3.65 -10.64 -13.91
C ARG A 84 -4.19 -9.25 -14.18
N ASP A 85 -4.61 -8.55 -13.14
CA ASP A 85 -5.12 -7.19 -13.23
C ASP A 85 -4.00 -6.20 -13.60
N ILE A 86 -2.80 -6.39 -13.06
CA ILE A 86 -1.60 -5.63 -13.45
C ILE A 86 -1.35 -5.79 -14.96
N LYS A 87 -1.31 -7.03 -15.43
CA LYS A 87 -1.10 -7.32 -16.86
C LYS A 87 -2.18 -6.70 -17.75
N ARG A 88 -3.43 -6.71 -17.29
CA ARG A 88 -4.57 -6.24 -18.09
C ARG A 88 -4.71 -4.72 -18.08
N PHE A 89 -4.51 -4.05 -16.95
CA PHE A 89 -4.90 -2.66 -16.77
C PHE A 89 -3.76 -1.65 -16.78
N VAL A 90 -2.51 -2.05 -16.52
CA VAL A 90 -1.38 -1.10 -16.54
C VAL A 90 -1.25 -0.47 -17.91
N GLY A 91 -1.17 0.86 -17.92
CA GLY A 91 -1.10 1.66 -19.15
C GLY A 91 -2.44 2.11 -19.68
N LEU A 92 -3.57 1.54 -19.21
CA LEU A 92 -4.90 2.00 -19.59
C LEU A 92 -5.29 3.22 -18.76
N GLU A 93 -6.19 4.03 -19.30
CA GLU A 93 -6.71 5.20 -18.60
C GLU A 93 -8.13 4.91 -18.07
N ILE A 94 -8.34 5.12 -16.78
CA ILE A 94 -9.63 4.98 -16.13
C ILE A 94 -9.91 6.29 -15.39
N ASN A 95 -11.03 6.95 -15.71
CA ASN A 95 -11.43 8.22 -15.10
C ASN A 95 -10.32 9.28 -15.11
N GLY A 96 -9.57 9.36 -16.22
CA GLY A 96 -8.47 10.32 -16.36
C GLY A 96 -7.16 9.89 -15.69
N ILE A 97 -7.09 8.69 -15.13
CA ILE A 97 -5.92 8.18 -14.44
C ILE A 97 -5.25 7.09 -15.29
N VAL A 98 -3.97 7.28 -15.63
CA VAL A 98 -3.18 6.21 -16.27
C VAL A 98 -2.77 5.21 -15.18
N ILE A 99 -3.26 3.99 -15.30
CA ILE A 99 -3.04 2.95 -14.30
C ILE A 99 -1.59 2.48 -14.31
N SER A 100 -0.98 2.41 -13.13
CA SER A 100 0.38 1.91 -12.94
C SER A 100 0.39 0.78 -11.91
N GLU A 101 1.40 -0.08 -11.98
CA GLU A 101 1.58 -1.14 -10.98
C GLU A 101 1.73 -0.57 -9.58
N SER A 102 2.58 0.45 -9.40
CA SER A 102 2.81 1.04 -8.08
C SER A 102 1.57 1.72 -7.52
N GLY A 103 0.78 2.40 -8.36
CA GLY A 103 -0.50 2.97 -7.95
C GLY A 103 -1.48 1.89 -7.48
N MET A 104 -1.55 0.77 -8.22
CA MET A 104 -2.40 -0.37 -7.84
C MET A 104 -1.99 -0.98 -6.49
N LEU A 105 -0.68 -1.12 -6.25
CA LEU A 105 -0.18 -1.71 -5.01
C LEU A 105 -0.35 -0.77 -3.81
N ALA A 106 -0.20 0.54 -4.01
CA ALA A 106 -0.53 1.51 -2.98
C ALA A 106 -2.02 1.50 -2.65
N ALA A 107 -2.88 1.45 -3.65
CA ALA A 107 -4.33 1.35 -3.46
C ALA A 107 -4.72 0.06 -2.76
N ALA A 108 -4.02 -1.05 -3.04
CA ALA A 108 -4.25 -2.32 -2.35
C ALA A 108 -3.84 -2.27 -0.87
N HIS A 109 -2.81 -1.50 -0.54
CA HIS A 109 -2.45 -1.24 0.86
C HIS A 109 -3.57 -0.48 1.59
N LEU A 110 -4.15 0.51 0.95
CA LEU A 110 -5.25 1.32 1.51
C LEU A 110 -6.54 0.52 1.69
N ALA A 111 -6.96 -0.15 0.63
CA ALA A 111 -8.34 -0.65 0.48
C ALA A 111 -8.43 -2.17 0.40
N GLY A 112 -7.30 -2.87 0.32
CA GLY A 112 -7.26 -4.30 0.04
C GLY A 112 -7.31 -4.59 -1.47
N ALA A 113 -6.68 -5.69 -1.87
CA ALA A 113 -6.61 -6.10 -3.27
C ALA A 113 -8.00 -6.36 -3.89
N GLY A 114 -8.94 -6.86 -3.08
CA GLY A 114 -10.30 -7.14 -3.56
C GLY A 114 -11.03 -5.88 -4.04
N ASN A 115 -10.92 -4.79 -3.30
CA ASN A 115 -11.53 -3.51 -3.71
C ASN A 115 -10.83 -2.90 -4.93
N VAL A 116 -9.52 -3.08 -5.05
CA VAL A 116 -8.79 -2.65 -6.26
C VAL A 116 -9.29 -3.41 -7.49
N LYS A 117 -9.50 -4.73 -7.37
CA LYS A 117 -10.08 -5.53 -8.45
C LYS A 117 -11.46 -5.02 -8.86
N LYS A 118 -12.32 -4.72 -7.88
CA LYS A 118 -13.67 -4.19 -8.15
C LYS A 118 -13.59 -2.84 -8.88
N TYR A 119 -12.68 -1.96 -8.46
CA TYR A 119 -12.46 -0.68 -9.12
C TYR A 119 -12.04 -0.87 -10.58
N LEU A 120 -11.00 -1.65 -10.82
CA LEU A 120 -10.46 -1.85 -12.16
C LEU A 120 -11.48 -2.51 -13.10
N ARG A 121 -12.12 -3.58 -12.63
CA ARG A 121 -13.06 -4.36 -13.44
C ARG A 121 -14.38 -3.63 -13.70
N SER A 122 -14.75 -2.67 -12.86
CA SER A 122 -15.88 -1.79 -13.09
C SER A 122 -15.52 -0.52 -13.86
N LEU A 123 -14.28 -0.40 -14.32
CA LEU A 123 -13.74 0.78 -15.00
C LEU A 123 -13.97 2.07 -14.20
N GLY A 124 -13.76 1.97 -12.88
CA GLY A 124 -13.81 3.11 -11.98
C GLY A 124 -15.16 3.39 -11.34
N ASP A 125 -16.20 2.60 -11.63
CA ASP A 125 -17.51 2.80 -11.01
C ASP A 125 -17.49 2.50 -9.50
N HIS A 126 -16.60 1.62 -9.05
CA HIS A 126 -16.52 1.17 -7.67
C HIS A 126 -15.30 1.77 -6.96
N ASN A 127 -15.36 3.06 -6.65
CA ASN A 127 -14.26 3.80 -6.02
C ASN A 127 -14.40 3.77 -4.50
N PHE A 128 -13.71 2.83 -3.85
CA PHE A 128 -13.70 2.71 -2.40
C PHE A 128 -13.00 3.91 -1.76
N SER A 129 -13.56 4.39 -0.65
CA SER A 129 -12.91 5.38 0.22
C SER A 129 -12.84 4.86 1.65
N ASP A 130 -11.76 5.18 2.35
CA ASP A 130 -11.60 4.83 3.76
C ASP A 130 -12.38 5.81 4.66
N SER A 131 -12.29 5.58 5.98
CA SER A 131 -12.99 6.41 6.97
C SER A 131 -12.47 7.85 7.03
N TYR A 132 -11.31 8.14 6.45
CA TYR A 132 -10.74 9.48 6.34
C TYR A 132 -10.99 10.12 4.97
N ASN A 133 -11.90 9.53 4.16
CA ASN A 133 -12.27 10.00 2.83
C ASN A 133 -11.11 9.96 1.81
N THR A 134 -10.15 9.06 2.01
CA THR A 134 -9.10 8.79 1.02
C THR A 134 -9.55 7.66 0.11
N SER A 135 -9.49 7.87 -1.19
CA SER A 135 -10.03 6.92 -2.17
C SER A 135 -8.93 6.12 -2.88
N ILE A 136 -9.35 5.03 -3.54
CA ILE A 136 -8.49 4.27 -4.46
C ILE A 136 -7.90 5.21 -5.53
N GLU A 137 -8.71 6.11 -6.10
CA GLU A 137 -8.26 7.05 -7.14
C GLU A 137 -7.18 8.00 -6.63
N ASP A 138 -7.30 8.47 -5.38
CA ASP A 138 -6.26 9.30 -4.76
C ASP A 138 -4.92 8.59 -4.75
N TYR A 139 -4.90 7.31 -4.36
CA TYR A 139 -3.67 6.51 -4.29
C TYR A 139 -3.16 6.10 -5.67
N LEU A 140 -4.03 5.81 -6.61
CA LEU A 140 -3.62 5.53 -7.99
C LEU A 140 -2.87 6.72 -8.62
N ARG A 141 -3.34 7.95 -8.35
CA ARG A 141 -2.65 9.16 -8.84
C ARG A 141 -1.35 9.41 -8.09
N ARG A 142 -1.41 9.38 -6.76
CA ARG A 142 -0.30 9.79 -5.90
C ARG A 142 0.92 8.88 -6.02
N PHE A 143 0.70 7.59 -6.14
CA PHE A 143 1.77 6.58 -6.09
C PHE A 143 2.09 5.97 -7.44
N SER A 144 1.78 6.65 -8.54
CA SER A 144 2.18 6.18 -9.86
C SER A 144 3.67 6.45 -10.14
N GLY A 145 4.27 5.65 -11.03
CA GLY A 145 5.59 5.92 -11.55
C GLY A 145 6.77 5.35 -10.75
N TYR A 146 6.51 4.50 -9.76
CA TYR A 146 7.57 3.77 -9.05
C TYR A 146 7.85 2.43 -9.72
N ASP A 147 9.13 2.04 -9.75
CA ASP A 147 9.56 0.73 -10.25
C ASP A 147 9.61 -0.25 -9.09
N LEU A 148 8.74 -1.25 -9.11
CA LEU A 148 8.64 -2.28 -8.08
C LEU A 148 9.09 -3.66 -8.55
N LYS A 149 9.98 -3.71 -9.56
CA LYS A 149 10.51 -4.98 -10.07
C LYS A 149 11.23 -5.82 -9.01
N GLU A 150 11.83 -5.17 -8.01
CA GLU A 150 12.54 -5.86 -6.92
C GLU A 150 11.59 -6.55 -5.93
N VAL A 151 10.29 -6.22 -5.95
CA VAL A 151 9.28 -6.91 -5.14
C VAL A 151 8.85 -8.16 -5.88
N GLU A 152 9.27 -9.33 -5.38
CA GLU A 152 8.87 -10.60 -5.96
C GLU A 152 7.43 -10.95 -5.61
N SER A 153 6.62 -11.21 -6.65
CA SER A 153 5.23 -11.65 -6.48
C SER A 153 5.18 -13.01 -5.78
N ARG A 154 4.50 -13.09 -4.62
CA ARG A 154 4.41 -14.33 -3.83
C ARG A 154 3.03 -14.52 -3.23
N GLN A 155 2.43 -15.70 -3.46
CA GLN A 155 1.13 -16.05 -2.91
C GLN A 155 1.18 -16.25 -1.40
N ARG A 156 2.22 -16.91 -0.90
CA ARG A 156 2.38 -17.24 0.51
C ARG A 156 3.71 -16.74 1.02
N VAL A 157 3.68 -16.29 2.26
CA VAL A 157 4.88 -15.90 2.99
C VAL A 157 4.89 -16.70 4.29
N LEU A 158 5.99 -17.44 4.47
CA LEU A 158 6.21 -18.15 5.72
C LEU A 158 7.18 -17.30 6.57
N PHE A 159 6.69 -16.86 7.71
CA PHE A 159 7.55 -16.30 8.76
C PHE A 159 7.94 -17.45 9.68
N SER A 160 9.20 -17.79 9.64
CA SER A 160 9.76 -18.73 10.61
C SER A 160 10.21 -18.00 11.87
#